data_67056fe7c34f36b14cd0d8b660c14fca
#
_entry.id   67056fe7c34f36b14cd0d8b660c14fca
#
_cell.length_a   1.000
_cell.length_b   1.000
_cell.length_c   1.000
_cell.angle_alpha   90.00
_cell.angle_beta   90.00
_cell.angle_gamma   90.00
#
_symmetry.space_group_name_H-M   'P 1'
#
loop_
_entity.id
_entity.type
_entity.pdbx_description
1 polymer ?
#
loop_
_entity_poly.entity_id
_entity_poly.type
_entity_poly.pdbx_seq_one_letter_code
_entity_poly.pdbx_strand_id
1 'polypeptide(L)'
;MIPLLLLAAVLPAGPCRNINSDRIYARDLATAVPLFASLPPDVAIGYSPAPGWQRTFHAAELQRLANTNHLAGTVSQDVCFAWALAVPDPADIIAAMKKSLAGRDVRIEVVDRSRQAAPLGDLVFPLAGASVRSSAPVAWRGYVTYAGNRRFTVWASVLITVKETHVVASNSLHPEEPIRENDVHMQPYEGPLPAEGTLTDVKAALGMVPRRPIAAGDQLVANMLEPAKDVVRGDTVEVLVNGGGALIKTAGIAEESGNRGAMIVVRNITSGRKFRARVEDKDKVSVVPGVATGLIAKDEKS
;
A
#
# COMPACT_ATOMS: atom_id res chain seq x y z
N MET A 1 69.14 23.96 -27.16
CA MET A 1 67.89 24.71 -27.06
C MET A 1 66.76 23.66 -26.80
N ILE A 2 66.37 23.52 -25.54
CA ILE A 2 65.26 22.59 -25.14
C ILE A 2 64.02 23.46 -25.04
N PRO A 3 62.89 23.12 -25.72
CA PRO A 3 61.69 23.89 -25.60
C PRO A 3 61.09 23.63 -24.23
N LEU A 4 60.84 24.68 -23.47
CA LEU A 4 60.12 24.72 -22.21
C LEU A 4 58.63 24.47 -22.51
N LEU A 5 58.12 23.25 -22.26
CA LEU A 5 56.70 22.98 -22.26
C LEU A 5 56.06 23.72 -21.08
N LEU A 6 55.33 24.78 -21.36
CA LEU A 6 54.41 25.38 -20.39
C LEU A 6 53.27 24.36 -20.12
N LEU A 7 53.36 23.66 -19.00
CA LEU A 7 52.21 22.98 -18.43
C LEU A 7 51.19 24.03 -18.00
N ALA A 8 50.09 24.18 -18.76
CA ALA A 8 48.95 24.95 -18.30
C ALA A 8 48.40 24.26 -17.05
N ALA A 9 48.58 24.90 -15.90
CA ALA A 9 47.94 24.47 -14.66
C ALA A 9 46.42 24.56 -14.85
N VAL A 10 45.76 23.39 -15.00
CA VAL A 10 44.30 23.32 -14.90
C VAL A 10 43.95 23.66 -13.46
N LEU A 11 43.48 24.87 -13.24
CA LEU A 11 42.90 25.28 -11.96
C LEU A 11 41.72 24.35 -11.66
N PRO A 12 41.60 23.77 -10.45
CA PRO A 12 40.47 22.95 -10.11
C PRO A 12 39.20 23.82 -10.25
N ALA A 13 38.24 23.33 -11.02
CA ALA A 13 36.91 23.94 -11.09
C ALA A 13 36.39 24.12 -9.66
N GLY A 14 35.94 25.34 -9.31
CA GLY A 14 35.35 25.63 -8.02
C GLY A 14 34.18 24.67 -7.73
N PRO A 15 33.64 24.67 -6.48
CA PRO A 15 32.56 23.75 -6.12
C PRO A 15 31.38 23.90 -7.09
N CYS A 16 30.82 22.74 -7.54
CA CYS A 16 29.68 22.75 -8.45
C CYS A 16 28.51 23.50 -7.85
N ARG A 17 27.72 24.15 -8.70
CA ARG A 17 26.49 24.82 -8.29
C ARG A 17 25.37 23.81 -8.08
N ASN A 18 24.60 24.01 -7.02
CA ASN A 18 23.48 23.16 -6.73
C ASN A 18 22.32 23.40 -7.69
N ILE A 19 21.73 22.31 -8.16
CA ILE A 19 20.51 22.30 -8.95
C ILE A 19 19.36 21.71 -8.14
N ASN A 20 18.13 22.09 -8.49
CA ASN A 20 16.90 21.63 -7.84
C ASN A 20 15.82 21.15 -8.83
N SER A 21 16.14 21.11 -10.12
CA SER A 21 15.23 20.73 -11.20
C SER A 21 15.87 19.68 -12.11
N ASP A 22 15.07 18.97 -12.89
CA ASP A 22 15.53 17.94 -13.83
C ASP A 22 16.22 18.52 -15.07
N ARG A 23 16.16 19.84 -15.25
CA ARG A 23 16.85 20.59 -16.29
C ARG A 23 17.63 21.75 -15.70
N ILE A 24 18.71 22.10 -16.39
CA ILE A 24 19.50 23.29 -16.15
C ILE A 24 18.94 24.37 -17.04
N TYR A 25 18.53 25.52 -16.48
CA TYR A 25 17.91 26.62 -17.18
C TYR A 25 18.87 27.82 -17.30
N ALA A 26 18.49 28.77 -18.16
CA ALA A 26 19.27 30.02 -18.35
C ALA A 26 19.49 30.77 -17.02
N ARG A 27 18.49 30.80 -16.13
CA ARG A 27 18.61 31.38 -14.79
C ARG A 27 19.70 30.73 -13.94
N ASP A 28 19.92 29.41 -14.08
CA ASP A 28 20.93 28.68 -13.32
C ASP A 28 22.33 29.05 -13.82
N LEU A 29 22.51 29.19 -15.16
CA LEU A 29 23.75 29.66 -15.76
C LEU A 29 24.02 31.14 -15.46
N ALA A 30 22.98 31.98 -15.47
CA ALA A 30 23.13 33.42 -15.22
C ALA A 30 23.77 33.74 -13.86
N THR A 31 23.56 32.88 -12.85
CA THR A 31 24.21 33.04 -11.55
C THR A 31 25.73 32.81 -11.59
N ALA A 32 26.23 32.05 -12.59
CA ALA A 32 27.64 31.76 -12.78
C ALA A 32 28.28 32.67 -13.85
N VAL A 33 27.56 32.90 -14.93
CA VAL A 33 27.96 33.67 -16.10
C VAL A 33 26.85 34.69 -16.40
N PRO A 34 27.01 35.94 -15.92
CA PRO A 34 25.97 36.99 -16.05
C PRO A 34 25.49 37.25 -17.49
N LEU A 35 26.33 36.93 -18.49
CA LEU A 35 25.98 37.02 -19.91
C LEU A 35 24.62 36.31 -20.23
N PHE A 36 24.33 35.20 -19.59
CA PHE A 36 23.10 34.43 -19.81
C PHE A 36 21.88 35.02 -19.12
N ALA A 37 22.00 36.08 -18.33
CA ALA A 37 20.88 36.81 -17.76
C ALA A 37 20.00 37.50 -18.82
N SER A 38 20.52 37.70 -20.03
CA SER A 38 19.79 38.27 -21.18
C SER A 38 18.85 37.25 -21.80
N LEU A 39 18.95 35.97 -21.48
CA LEU A 39 17.99 34.96 -21.96
C LEU A 39 16.76 34.91 -21.05
N PRO A 40 15.58 34.51 -21.59
CA PRO A 40 14.43 34.21 -20.75
C PRO A 40 14.82 33.15 -19.69
N PRO A 41 14.46 33.34 -18.42
CA PRO A 41 14.97 32.53 -17.30
C PRO A 41 14.63 31.03 -17.40
N ASP A 42 13.53 30.71 -18.10
CA ASP A 42 12.99 29.34 -18.23
C ASP A 42 13.47 28.62 -19.51
N VAL A 43 14.39 29.22 -20.27
CA VAL A 43 15.00 28.51 -21.41
C VAL A 43 15.86 27.35 -20.88
N ALA A 44 15.53 26.14 -21.30
CA ALA A 44 16.26 24.94 -20.93
C ALA A 44 17.60 24.88 -21.69
N ILE A 45 18.69 24.82 -20.96
CA ILE A 45 20.04 24.73 -21.50
C ILE A 45 20.49 23.28 -21.65
N GLY A 46 20.07 22.41 -20.73
CA GLY A 46 20.45 21.00 -20.74
C GLY A 46 19.74 20.20 -19.68
N TYR A 47 20.06 18.91 -19.61
CA TYR A 47 19.59 18.04 -18.56
C TYR A 47 20.51 18.10 -17.34
N SER A 48 19.92 18.01 -16.18
CA SER A 48 20.63 17.84 -14.92
C SER A 48 21.28 16.46 -14.85
N PRO A 49 22.47 16.33 -14.24
CA PRO A 49 23.14 15.04 -14.09
C PRO A 49 22.34 14.11 -13.16
N ALA A 50 22.66 12.82 -13.18
CA ALA A 50 22.14 11.91 -12.16
C ALA A 50 22.72 12.27 -10.77
N PRO A 51 21.97 12.01 -9.67
CA PRO A 51 22.50 12.19 -8.32
C PRO A 51 23.84 11.48 -8.11
N GLY A 52 24.80 12.18 -7.51
CA GLY A 52 26.19 11.70 -7.35
C GLY A 52 27.10 11.98 -8.54
N TRP A 53 26.57 12.51 -9.63
CA TRP A 53 27.31 12.94 -10.80
C TRP A 53 27.27 14.46 -10.98
N GLN A 54 28.17 14.98 -11.81
CA GLN A 54 28.21 16.41 -12.17
C GLN A 54 28.08 16.60 -13.68
N ARG A 55 27.51 17.72 -14.08
CA ARG A 55 27.49 18.22 -15.45
C ARG A 55 28.35 19.46 -15.53
N THR A 56 29.45 19.39 -16.28
CA THR A 56 30.30 20.55 -16.56
C THR A 56 30.01 21.06 -17.96
N PHE A 57 29.70 22.32 -18.07
CA PHE A 57 29.69 23.08 -19.31
C PHE A 57 31.06 23.77 -19.46
N HIS A 58 31.83 23.36 -20.46
CA HIS A 58 33.11 23.98 -20.74
C HIS A 58 32.92 25.36 -21.35
N ALA A 59 33.89 26.26 -21.13
CA ALA A 59 33.88 27.62 -21.65
C ALA A 59 33.59 27.68 -23.15
N ALA A 60 34.20 26.77 -23.94
CA ALA A 60 33.94 26.67 -25.38
C ALA A 60 32.50 26.24 -25.73
N GLU A 61 31.84 25.40 -24.91
CA GLU A 61 30.45 25.01 -25.06
C GLU A 61 29.55 26.20 -24.74
N LEU A 62 29.81 26.89 -23.64
CA LEU A 62 29.09 28.11 -23.23
C LEU A 62 29.24 29.25 -24.24
N GLN A 63 30.44 29.42 -24.81
CA GLN A 63 30.66 30.43 -25.85
C GLN A 63 29.84 30.12 -27.12
N ARG A 64 29.79 28.86 -27.53
CA ARG A 64 28.95 28.46 -28.68
C ARG A 64 27.46 28.73 -28.39
N LEU A 65 26.99 28.42 -27.17
CA LEU A 65 25.65 28.70 -26.74
C LEU A 65 25.30 30.18 -26.74
N ALA A 66 26.26 31.04 -26.27
CA ALA A 66 26.13 32.50 -26.30
C ALA A 66 26.01 33.02 -27.75
N ASN A 67 26.87 32.54 -28.63
CA ASN A 67 26.89 32.93 -30.04
C ASN A 67 25.55 32.52 -30.75
N THR A 68 25.06 31.31 -30.51
CA THR A 68 23.79 30.83 -31.07
C THR A 68 22.60 31.67 -30.62
N ASN A 69 22.66 32.21 -29.40
CA ASN A 69 21.61 33.10 -28.86
C ASN A 69 21.91 34.60 -29.04
N HIS A 70 22.86 34.95 -29.92
CA HIS A 70 23.24 36.34 -30.24
C HIS A 70 23.64 37.17 -29.00
N LEU A 71 24.21 36.55 -27.99
CA LEU A 71 24.71 37.25 -26.81
C LEU A 71 26.10 37.83 -27.07
N ALA A 72 26.24 39.12 -26.87
CA ALA A 72 27.52 39.79 -27.04
C ALA A 72 28.38 39.67 -25.77
N GLY A 73 29.49 38.95 -25.87
CA GLY A 73 30.44 38.79 -24.76
C GLY A 73 31.28 37.51 -24.89
N THR A 74 32.24 37.37 -24.00
CA THR A 74 33.18 36.24 -23.98
C THR A 74 32.98 35.41 -22.72
N VAL A 75 32.96 34.09 -22.84
CA VAL A 75 32.91 33.16 -21.73
C VAL A 75 34.27 32.48 -21.61
N SER A 76 34.95 32.65 -20.49
CA SER A 76 36.30 32.14 -20.23
C SER A 76 36.35 31.07 -19.13
N GLN A 77 35.25 30.75 -18.50
CA GLN A 77 35.21 29.80 -17.37
C GLN A 77 34.27 28.64 -17.61
N ASP A 78 34.63 27.50 -17.07
CA ASP A 78 33.79 26.33 -16.99
C ASP A 78 32.78 26.52 -15.86
N VAL A 79 31.56 25.93 -16.04
CA VAL A 79 30.53 25.92 -15.00
C VAL A 79 30.07 24.49 -14.77
N CYS A 80 30.15 24.06 -13.52
CA CYS A 80 29.68 22.73 -13.16
C CYS A 80 28.41 22.78 -12.29
N PHE A 81 27.54 21.82 -12.49
CA PHE A 81 26.28 21.65 -11.77
C PHE A 81 26.22 20.25 -11.16
N ALA A 82 25.69 20.15 -9.94
CA ALA A 82 25.45 18.90 -9.25
C ALA A 82 24.24 19.01 -8.32
N TRP A 83 23.70 17.89 -7.92
CA TRP A 83 22.68 17.85 -6.87
C TRP A 83 23.33 18.08 -5.49
N ALA A 84 22.66 18.84 -4.64
CA ALA A 84 22.99 18.83 -3.23
C ALA A 84 22.57 17.49 -2.64
N LEU A 85 23.50 16.79 -2.03
CA LEU A 85 23.31 15.46 -1.48
C LEU A 85 23.52 15.45 0.02
N ALA A 86 22.69 14.70 0.74
CA ALA A 86 22.88 14.41 2.16
C ALA A 86 22.52 12.95 2.46
N VAL A 87 23.20 12.37 3.45
CA VAL A 87 22.78 11.07 3.99
C VAL A 87 21.57 11.31 4.89
N PRO A 88 20.41 10.65 4.65
CA PRO A 88 19.22 10.85 5.46
C PRO A 88 19.50 10.64 6.95
N ASP A 89 19.09 11.59 7.79
CA ASP A 89 19.25 11.49 9.23
C ASP A 89 18.28 10.45 9.83
N PRO A 90 18.69 9.70 10.87
CA PRO A 90 17.77 8.76 11.56
C PRO A 90 16.51 9.43 12.06
N ALA A 91 16.56 10.67 12.54
CA ALA A 91 15.38 11.39 13.01
C ALA A 91 14.38 11.67 11.86
N ASP A 92 14.88 12.05 10.68
CA ASP A 92 14.05 12.27 9.49
C ASP A 92 13.40 10.97 8.99
N ILE A 93 14.16 9.87 9.02
CA ILE A 93 13.68 8.53 8.69
C ILE A 93 12.52 8.14 9.63
N ILE A 94 12.72 8.30 10.95
CA ILE A 94 11.69 8.01 11.95
C ILE A 94 10.45 8.89 11.73
N ALA A 95 10.62 10.18 11.47
CA ALA A 95 9.53 11.11 11.21
C ALA A 95 8.72 10.71 9.97
N ALA A 96 9.40 10.35 8.88
CA ALA A 96 8.76 9.89 7.64
C ALA A 96 8.01 8.56 7.84
N MET A 97 8.57 7.61 8.61
CA MET A 97 7.91 6.34 8.94
C MET A 97 6.69 6.55 9.84
N LYS A 98 6.80 7.39 10.87
CA LYS A 98 5.67 7.75 11.74
C LYS A 98 4.51 8.37 10.95
N LYS A 99 4.81 9.20 9.95
CA LYS A 99 3.79 9.76 9.05
C LYS A 99 3.01 8.68 8.30
N SER A 100 3.67 7.61 7.88
CA SER A 100 3.03 6.46 7.22
C SER A 100 2.27 5.53 8.18
N LEU A 101 2.58 5.60 9.48
CA LEU A 101 1.89 4.90 10.57
C LEU A 101 0.93 5.83 11.33
N ALA A 102 0.50 6.94 10.71
CA ALA A 102 -0.35 7.93 11.35
C ALA A 102 -1.59 7.30 12.00
N GLY A 103 -1.92 7.76 13.21
CA GLY A 103 -3.03 7.23 14.02
C GLY A 103 -2.65 6.08 14.95
N ARG A 104 -1.40 5.59 14.91
CA ARG A 104 -0.90 4.56 15.85
C ARG A 104 0.10 5.16 16.84
N ASP A 105 0.06 4.69 18.07
CA ASP A 105 1.13 4.97 19.04
C ASP A 105 2.29 4.03 18.78
N VAL A 106 3.37 4.58 18.17
CA VAL A 106 4.51 3.79 17.71
C VAL A 106 5.83 4.32 18.23
N ARG A 107 6.68 3.39 18.66
CA ARG A 107 8.11 3.60 18.91
C ARG A 107 8.89 2.96 17.79
N ILE A 108 9.78 3.72 17.15
CA ILE A 108 10.63 3.24 16.05
C ILE A 108 12.08 3.47 16.45
N GLU A 109 12.90 2.44 16.30
CA GLU A 109 14.34 2.48 16.50
C GLU A 109 15.04 2.06 15.20
N VAL A 110 15.91 2.90 14.67
CA VAL A 110 16.69 2.61 13.45
C VAL A 110 17.90 1.77 13.82
N VAL A 111 17.93 0.53 13.36
CA VAL A 111 19.03 -0.43 13.57
C VAL A 111 20.11 -0.23 12.52
N ASP A 112 19.73 -0.09 11.24
CA ASP A 112 20.63 0.18 10.12
C ASP A 112 19.89 0.95 9.02
N ARG A 113 20.63 1.60 8.12
CA ARG A 113 20.05 2.42 7.05
C ARG A 113 20.98 2.60 5.87
N SER A 114 20.42 3.04 4.76
CA SER A 114 21.19 3.50 3.60
C SER A 114 22.17 4.61 4.01
N ARG A 115 23.45 4.38 3.73
CA ARG A 115 24.54 5.36 3.95
C ARG A 115 24.85 6.15 2.68
N GLN A 116 24.19 5.83 1.58
CA GLN A 116 24.34 6.55 0.32
C GLN A 116 23.71 7.94 0.46
N ALA A 117 24.46 8.98 0.06
CA ALA A 117 23.93 10.32 0.02
C ALA A 117 22.84 10.43 -1.06
N ALA A 118 21.68 10.94 -0.68
CA ALA A 118 20.51 11.15 -1.50
C ALA A 118 20.33 12.63 -1.83
N PRO A 119 19.66 12.99 -2.93
CA PRO A 119 19.27 14.37 -3.20
C PRO A 119 18.43 14.94 -2.05
N LEU A 120 18.55 16.24 -1.81
CA LEU A 120 17.67 16.92 -0.88
C LEU A 120 16.22 16.89 -1.43
N GLY A 121 15.25 16.56 -0.58
CA GLY A 121 13.85 16.44 -0.95
C GLY A 121 13.01 15.77 0.13
N ASP A 122 11.77 15.43 -0.23
CA ASP A 122 10.83 14.80 0.71
C ASP A 122 11.12 13.31 0.88
N LEU A 123 11.40 12.92 2.12
CA LEU A 123 11.63 11.53 2.49
C LEU A 123 10.31 10.81 2.76
N VAL A 124 10.09 9.68 2.08
CA VAL A 124 8.85 8.91 2.14
C VAL A 124 9.16 7.42 2.37
N PHE A 125 8.51 6.82 3.36
CA PHE A 125 8.54 5.39 3.64
C PHE A 125 7.11 4.82 3.58
N PRO A 126 6.60 4.43 2.39
CA PRO A 126 5.24 3.90 2.25
C PRO A 126 5.11 2.54 2.95
N LEU A 127 3.94 2.24 3.54
CA LEU A 127 3.68 0.96 4.23
C LEU A 127 3.95 -0.25 3.33
N ALA A 128 3.60 -0.18 2.06
CA ALA A 128 3.89 -1.22 1.08
C ALA A 128 5.40 -1.54 0.90
N GLY A 129 6.28 -0.63 1.35
CA GLY A 129 7.72 -0.83 1.35
C GLY A 129 8.24 -1.58 2.57
N ALA A 130 7.41 -1.78 3.59
CA ALA A 130 7.76 -2.50 4.82
C ALA A 130 7.66 -4.01 4.60
N SER A 131 8.78 -4.72 4.75
CA SER A 131 8.79 -6.18 4.75
C SER A 131 8.51 -6.67 6.16
N VAL A 132 7.24 -6.74 6.53
CA VAL A 132 6.81 -7.24 7.84
C VAL A 132 6.92 -8.76 7.83
N ARG A 133 7.97 -9.29 8.42
CA ARG A 133 8.11 -10.70 8.74
C ARG A 133 7.96 -10.86 10.25
N SER A 134 7.61 -12.05 10.70
CA SER A 134 7.42 -12.37 12.12
C SER A 134 8.66 -12.16 13.01
N SER A 135 9.82 -11.92 12.41
CA SER A 135 11.08 -11.62 13.10
C SER A 135 11.50 -10.17 12.86
N ALA A 136 11.63 -9.39 13.90
CA ALA A 136 12.31 -8.09 13.89
C ALA A 136 13.81 -8.27 13.56
N PRO A 137 14.47 -7.29 12.91
CA PRO A 137 13.97 -6.00 12.50
C PRO A 137 13.25 -5.99 11.15
N VAL A 138 12.39 -5.00 10.94
CA VAL A 138 11.64 -4.79 9.70
C VAL A 138 12.52 -4.05 8.70
N ALA A 139 12.76 -4.65 7.53
CA ALA A 139 13.38 -3.94 6.42
C ALA A 139 12.31 -3.10 5.72
N TRP A 140 12.54 -1.76 5.64
CA TRP A 140 11.58 -0.82 5.05
C TRP A 140 12.24 -0.04 3.92
N ARG A 141 11.68 -0.15 2.73
CA ARG A 141 12.11 0.60 1.56
C ARG A 141 11.32 1.90 1.45
N GLY A 142 12.07 2.98 1.25
CA GLY A 142 11.53 4.31 1.03
C GLY A 142 12.22 4.98 -0.14
N TYR A 143 11.95 6.26 -0.33
CA TYR A 143 12.58 7.08 -1.34
C TYR A 143 12.58 8.55 -0.92
N VAL A 144 13.53 9.29 -1.48
CA VAL A 144 13.50 10.76 -1.48
C VAL A 144 12.86 11.22 -2.78
N THR A 145 11.82 12.06 -2.70
CA THR A 145 11.24 12.74 -3.85
C THR A 145 12.00 14.02 -4.11
N TYR A 146 12.57 14.17 -5.31
CA TYR A 146 13.35 15.33 -5.72
C TYR A 146 13.01 15.75 -7.15
N ALA A 147 13.42 16.95 -7.58
CA ALA A 147 13.16 17.48 -8.92
C ALA A 147 11.71 17.37 -9.36
N GLY A 148 10.78 17.69 -8.48
CA GLY A 148 9.34 17.61 -8.71
C GLY A 148 8.75 16.22 -8.53
N ASN A 149 9.21 15.19 -9.24
CA ASN A 149 8.60 13.85 -9.16
C ASN A 149 9.59 12.68 -9.34
N ARG A 150 10.88 12.93 -9.32
CA ARG A 150 11.89 11.86 -9.35
C ARG A 150 12.02 11.21 -7.97
N ARG A 151 12.33 9.91 -7.96
CA ARG A 151 12.50 9.15 -6.72
C ARG A 151 13.91 8.59 -6.65
N PHE A 152 14.56 8.81 -5.52
CA PHE A 152 15.85 8.22 -5.17
C PHE A 152 15.62 7.20 -4.05
N THR A 153 15.86 5.93 -4.33
CA THR A 153 15.58 4.85 -3.38
C THR A 153 16.50 4.90 -2.17
N VAL A 154 15.93 4.76 -0.99
CA VAL A 154 16.62 4.60 0.28
C VAL A 154 15.99 3.43 1.04
N TRP A 155 16.67 2.94 2.08
CA TRP A 155 16.13 1.89 2.93
C TRP A 155 16.56 2.10 4.38
N ALA A 156 15.79 1.52 5.30
CA ALA A 156 16.19 1.39 6.69
C ALA A 156 15.71 0.05 7.25
N SER A 157 16.46 -0.48 8.21
CA SER A 157 16.11 -1.62 9.04
C SER A 157 15.74 -1.10 10.42
N VAL A 158 14.52 -1.38 10.90
CA VAL A 158 13.97 -0.74 12.09
C VAL A 158 13.32 -1.76 13.02
N LEU A 159 13.37 -1.49 14.31
CA LEU A 159 12.50 -2.12 15.31
C LEU A 159 11.29 -1.22 15.50
N ILE A 160 10.10 -1.79 15.37
CA ILE A 160 8.84 -1.06 15.55
C ILE A 160 8.09 -1.71 16.71
N THR A 161 7.74 -0.93 17.72
CA THR A 161 6.84 -1.34 18.79
C THR A 161 5.60 -0.48 18.73
N VAL A 162 4.43 -1.10 18.66
CA VAL A 162 3.14 -0.41 18.69
C VAL A 162 2.48 -0.63 20.04
N LYS A 163 1.74 0.39 20.52
CA LYS A 163 0.83 0.30 21.65
C LYS A 163 -0.57 0.56 21.17
N GLU A 164 -1.41 -0.46 21.19
CA GLU A 164 -2.80 -0.37 20.75
C GLU A 164 -3.64 -1.43 21.47
N THR A 165 -4.94 -1.48 21.15
CA THR A 165 -5.84 -2.48 21.73
C THR A 165 -6.38 -3.34 20.61
N HIS A 166 -6.32 -4.67 20.77
CA HIS A 166 -6.79 -5.63 19.77
C HIS A 166 -8.02 -6.38 20.26
N VAL A 167 -8.83 -6.84 19.31
CA VAL A 167 -9.91 -7.78 19.57
C VAL A 167 -9.32 -9.18 19.68
N VAL A 168 -9.61 -9.85 20.79
CA VAL A 168 -9.11 -11.20 21.11
C VAL A 168 -10.29 -12.12 21.39
N ALA A 169 -10.20 -13.37 20.96
CA ALA A 169 -11.19 -14.39 21.24
C ALA A 169 -11.18 -14.74 22.74
N SER A 170 -12.33 -14.59 23.41
CA SER A 170 -12.51 -15.01 24.80
C SER A 170 -12.65 -16.53 24.92
N ASN A 171 -13.27 -17.16 23.91
CA ASN A 171 -13.54 -18.59 23.80
C ASN A 171 -13.04 -19.10 22.45
N SER A 172 -12.97 -20.41 22.28
CA SER A 172 -12.74 -21.01 20.97
C SER A 172 -13.91 -20.68 20.04
N LEU A 173 -13.63 -20.12 18.87
CA LEU A 173 -14.61 -19.76 17.86
C LEU A 173 -14.64 -20.81 16.76
N HIS A 174 -15.84 -21.25 16.37
CA HIS A 174 -16.02 -22.30 15.37
C HIS A 174 -16.55 -21.72 14.05
N PRO A 175 -16.19 -22.31 12.89
CA PRO A 175 -16.78 -21.95 11.61
C PRO A 175 -18.29 -22.10 11.65
N GLU A 176 -18.99 -21.23 10.89
CA GLU A 176 -20.45 -21.17 10.76
C GLU A 176 -21.20 -20.66 11.99
N GLU A 177 -20.54 -20.48 13.15
CA GLU A 177 -21.15 -19.85 14.32
C GLU A 177 -20.88 -18.35 14.35
N PRO A 178 -21.92 -17.49 14.33
CA PRO A 178 -21.75 -16.05 14.41
C PRO A 178 -21.13 -15.62 15.74
N ILE A 179 -20.10 -14.79 15.67
CA ILE A 179 -19.40 -14.23 16.84
C ILE A 179 -20.36 -13.32 17.60
N ARG A 180 -20.50 -13.55 18.90
CA ARG A 180 -21.31 -12.79 19.85
C ARG A 180 -20.42 -11.91 20.73
N GLU A 181 -21.02 -10.95 21.42
CA GLU A 181 -20.30 -10.00 22.28
C GLU A 181 -19.46 -10.70 23.38
N ASN A 182 -19.96 -11.80 23.95
CA ASN A 182 -19.25 -12.56 24.99
C ASN A 182 -18.11 -13.44 24.45
N ASP A 183 -18.01 -13.61 23.14
CA ASP A 183 -17.01 -14.45 22.51
C ASP A 183 -15.69 -13.71 22.26
N VAL A 184 -15.68 -12.40 22.42
CA VAL A 184 -14.53 -11.53 22.15
C VAL A 184 -14.39 -10.45 23.22
N HIS A 185 -13.18 -9.95 23.41
CA HIS A 185 -12.91 -8.82 24.26
C HIS A 185 -11.78 -7.96 23.71
N MET A 186 -11.66 -6.76 24.22
CA MET A 186 -10.55 -5.86 23.92
C MET A 186 -9.38 -6.14 24.85
N GLN A 187 -8.18 -6.37 24.30
CA GLN A 187 -6.96 -6.62 25.05
C GLN A 187 -5.88 -5.61 24.66
N PRO A 188 -5.23 -4.94 25.64
CA PRO A 188 -4.05 -4.11 25.37
C PRO A 188 -2.93 -4.93 24.75
N TYR A 189 -2.30 -4.36 23.74
CA TYR A 189 -1.18 -4.96 23.00
C TYR A 189 0.00 -3.98 22.99
N GLU A 190 1.17 -4.48 23.34
CA GLU A 190 2.44 -3.79 23.14
C GLU A 190 3.42 -4.79 22.52
N GLY A 191 3.82 -4.53 21.26
CA GLY A 191 4.65 -5.48 20.54
C GLY A 191 4.99 -5.03 19.12
N PRO A 192 5.52 -5.93 18.29
CA PRO A 192 5.81 -5.67 16.89
C PRO A 192 4.58 -5.19 16.11
N LEU A 193 4.81 -4.62 14.93
CA LEU A 193 3.71 -4.22 14.05
C LEU A 193 2.80 -5.43 13.77
N PRO A 194 1.51 -5.36 14.12
CA PRO A 194 0.59 -6.48 13.94
C PRO A 194 0.31 -6.77 12.47
N ALA A 195 -0.28 -7.92 12.20
CA ALA A 195 -0.73 -8.28 10.87
C ALA A 195 -1.71 -7.24 10.32
N GLU A 196 -1.68 -7.03 9.00
CA GLU A 196 -2.63 -6.15 8.34
C GLU A 196 -4.07 -6.68 8.54
N GLY A 197 -4.96 -5.77 8.93
CA GLY A 197 -6.35 -6.11 9.20
C GLY A 197 -6.61 -6.66 10.61
N THR A 198 -5.66 -6.60 11.54
CA THR A 198 -5.93 -6.89 12.97
C THR A 198 -7.05 -5.98 13.48
N LEU A 199 -8.08 -6.56 14.08
CA LEU A 199 -9.27 -5.84 14.52
C LEU A 199 -8.98 -5.05 15.80
N THR A 200 -9.37 -3.77 15.78
CA THR A 200 -9.26 -2.82 16.91
C THR A 200 -10.62 -2.36 17.43
N ASP A 201 -11.72 -2.89 16.89
CA ASP A 201 -13.08 -2.63 17.34
C ASP A 201 -13.88 -3.95 17.32
N VAL A 202 -14.47 -4.29 18.47
CA VAL A 202 -15.31 -5.48 18.65
C VAL A 202 -16.46 -5.50 17.64
N LYS A 203 -17.05 -4.35 17.31
CA LYS A 203 -18.16 -4.26 16.36
C LYS A 203 -17.82 -4.84 14.98
N ALA A 204 -16.55 -4.78 14.59
CA ALA A 204 -16.11 -5.34 13.30
C ALA A 204 -16.12 -6.89 13.28
N ALA A 205 -16.16 -7.53 14.45
CA ALA A 205 -16.24 -8.99 14.57
C ALA A 205 -17.66 -9.50 14.78
N LEU A 206 -18.55 -8.69 15.40
CA LEU A 206 -19.90 -9.13 15.75
C LEU A 206 -20.73 -9.54 14.53
N GLY A 207 -21.36 -10.72 14.61
CA GLY A 207 -22.16 -11.28 13.53
C GLY A 207 -21.38 -11.85 12.35
N MET A 208 -20.04 -11.69 12.35
CA MET A 208 -19.17 -12.40 11.41
C MET A 208 -19.00 -13.85 11.85
N VAL A 209 -18.58 -14.71 10.93
CA VAL A 209 -18.24 -16.11 11.21
C VAL A 209 -16.77 -16.37 10.89
N PRO A 210 -16.10 -17.20 11.69
CA PRO A 210 -14.72 -17.61 11.39
C PRO A 210 -14.67 -18.50 10.15
N ARG A 211 -13.71 -18.28 9.26
CA ARG A 211 -13.45 -19.17 8.10
C ARG A 211 -12.82 -20.50 8.53
N ARG A 212 -12.19 -20.53 9.71
CA ARG A 212 -11.53 -21.68 10.34
C ARG A 212 -11.60 -21.52 11.85
N PRO A 213 -11.44 -22.61 12.63
CA PRO A 213 -11.42 -22.50 14.07
C PRO A 213 -10.36 -21.49 14.55
N ILE A 214 -10.73 -20.65 15.51
CA ILE A 214 -9.87 -19.67 16.18
C ILE A 214 -9.81 -20.06 17.65
N ALA A 215 -8.61 -20.17 18.22
CA ALA A 215 -8.47 -20.55 19.60
C ALA A 215 -8.74 -19.37 20.55
N ALA A 216 -9.16 -19.69 21.80
CA ALA A 216 -9.22 -18.69 22.85
C ALA A 216 -7.85 -18.04 23.06
N GLY A 217 -7.81 -16.71 23.20
CA GLY A 217 -6.59 -15.93 23.31
C GLY A 217 -5.98 -15.46 21.99
N ASP A 218 -6.45 -15.96 20.84
CA ASP A 218 -5.97 -15.52 19.54
C ASP A 218 -6.51 -14.12 19.18
N GLN A 219 -5.66 -13.30 18.54
CA GLN A 219 -6.07 -12.01 17.98
C GLN A 219 -6.89 -12.22 16.73
N LEU A 220 -7.97 -11.46 16.58
CA LEU A 220 -8.82 -11.51 15.40
C LEU A 220 -8.27 -10.61 14.29
N VAL A 221 -8.17 -11.19 13.09
CA VAL A 221 -7.78 -10.48 11.86
C VAL A 221 -8.92 -10.57 10.86
N ALA A 222 -9.21 -9.48 10.16
CA ALA A 222 -10.36 -9.38 9.25
C ALA A 222 -10.42 -10.52 8.20
N ASN A 223 -9.28 -10.99 7.71
CA ASN A 223 -9.21 -12.07 6.73
C ASN A 223 -9.56 -13.47 7.31
N MET A 224 -9.58 -13.61 8.64
CA MET A 224 -10.04 -14.85 9.33
C MET A 224 -11.56 -14.96 9.38
N LEU A 225 -12.25 -13.86 9.09
CA LEU A 225 -13.69 -13.74 9.23
C LEU A 225 -14.39 -13.58 7.87
N GLU A 226 -15.65 -13.96 7.83
CA GLU A 226 -16.54 -13.69 6.70
C GLU A 226 -17.95 -13.35 7.23
N PRO A 227 -18.79 -12.67 6.44
CA PRO A 227 -20.17 -12.43 6.82
C PRO A 227 -20.91 -13.76 7.06
N ALA A 228 -21.76 -13.80 8.10
CA ALA A 228 -22.64 -14.93 8.31
C ALA A 228 -23.52 -15.14 7.08
N LYS A 229 -23.77 -16.40 6.75
CA LYS A 229 -24.68 -16.75 5.65
C LYS A 229 -26.13 -16.53 6.07
N ASP A 230 -26.96 -16.10 5.13
CA ASP A 230 -28.38 -15.87 5.39
C ASP A 230 -29.13 -17.19 5.66
N VAL A 231 -28.63 -18.29 5.09
CA VAL A 231 -29.12 -19.66 5.34
C VAL A 231 -27.92 -20.57 5.52
N VAL A 232 -27.90 -21.36 6.61
CA VAL A 232 -26.88 -22.36 6.87
C VAL A 232 -27.48 -23.77 6.66
N ARG A 233 -26.63 -24.71 6.22
CA ARG A 233 -27.03 -26.11 6.07
C ARG A 233 -27.58 -26.66 7.41
N GLY A 234 -28.77 -27.24 7.37
CA GLY A 234 -29.46 -27.75 8.55
C GLY A 234 -30.51 -26.79 9.10
N ASP A 235 -30.51 -25.54 8.69
CA ASP A 235 -31.51 -24.56 9.14
C ASP A 235 -32.90 -24.92 8.66
N THR A 236 -33.88 -24.63 9.50
CA THR A 236 -35.30 -24.63 9.09
C THR A 236 -35.59 -23.31 8.39
N VAL A 237 -36.00 -23.39 7.13
CA VAL A 237 -36.27 -22.20 6.29
C VAL A 237 -37.75 -22.11 5.92
N GLU A 238 -38.29 -20.89 5.88
CA GLU A 238 -39.59 -20.60 5.29
C GLU A 238 -39.50 -20.65 3.77
N VAL A 239 -40.22 -21.55 3.14
CA VAL A 239 -40.24 -21.73 1.69
C VAL A 239 -41.48 -21.02 1.12
N LEU A 240 -41.19 -20.01 0.27
CA LEU A 240 -42.23 -19.26 -0.45
C LEU A 240 -42.39 -19.86 -1.85
N VAL A 241 -43.60 -20.35 -2.15
CA VAL A 241 -43.93 -20.84 -3.49
C VAL A 241 -44.97 -19.91 -4.10
N ASN A 242 -44.59 -19.23 -5.17
CA ASN A 242 -45.48 -18.34 -5.91
C ASN A 242 -45.99 -19.09 -7.16
N GLY A 243 -47.25 -19.45 -7.19
CA GLY A 243 -47.87 -20.19 -8.29
C GLY A 243 -49.33 -19.77 -8.53
N GLY A 244 -49.64 -19.33 -9.76
CA GLY A 244 -51.01 -19.04 -10.19
C GLY A 244 -51.75 -17.96 -9.41
N GLY A 245 -51.05 -16.99 -8.83
CA GLY A 245 -51.62 -15.89 -8.02
C GLY A 245 -51.80 -16.22 -6.53
N ALA A 246 -51.42 -17.42 -6.08
CA ALA A 246 -51.40 -17.79 -4.68
C ALA A 246 -49.96 -17.87 -4.14
N LEU A 247 -49.72 -17.29 -2.95
CA LEU A 247 -48.49 -17.42 -2.20
C LEU A 247 -48.63 -18.53 -1.15
N ILE A 248 -47.96 -19.66 -1.38
CA ILE A 248 -47.95 -20.78 -0.45
C ILE A 248 -46.70 -20.69 0.42
N LYS A 249 -46.86 -20.79 1.74
CA LYS A 249 -45.78 -20.85 2.71
C LYS A 249 -45.68 -22.26 3.28
N THR A 250 -44.50 -22.82 3.28
CA THR A 250 -44.21 -24.12 3.89
C THR A 250 -42.82 -24.09 4.53
N ALA A 251 -42.52 -25.10 5.35
CA ALA A 251 -41.21 -25.22 5.98
C ALA A 251 -40.35 -26.25 5.23
N GLY A 252 -39.07 -25.98 5.16
CA GLY A 252 -38.05 -26.87 4.61
C GLY A 252 -36.78 -26.87 5.47
N ILE A 253 -35.93 -27.86 5.23
CA ILE A 253 -34.57 -27.90 5.82
C ILE A 253 -33.57 -27.62 4.71
N ALA A 254 -32.71 -26.64 4.91
CA ALA A 254 -31.60 -26.31 3.99
C ALA A 254 -30.59 -27.44 3.96
N GLU A 255 -30.30 -27.98 2.79
CA GLU A 255 -29.23 -28.99 2.59
C GLU A 255 -27.90 -28.35 2.15
N GLU A 256 -27.94 -27.09 1.78
CA GLU A 256 -26.78 -26.26 1.40
C GLU A 256 -26.90 -24.88 2.04
N SER A 257 -25.73 -24.27 2.36
CA SER A 257 -25.70 -22.90 2.85
C SER A 257 -25.65 -21.90 1.69
N GLY A 258 -26.22 -20.71 1.88
CA GLY A 258 -26.19 -19.65 0.85
C GLY A 258 -26.53 -18.29 1.39
N ASN A 259 -26.06 -17.27 0.67
CA ASN A 259 -26.41 -15.87 0.89
C ASN A 259 -27.57 -15.47 -0.02
N ARG A 260 -28.18 -14.33 0.26
CA ARG A 260 -29.26 -13.75 -0.54
C ARG A 260 -28.92 -13.78 -2.04
N GLY A 261 -29.88 -14.31 -2.81
CA GLY A 261 -29.75 -14.53 -4.26
C GLY A 261 -29.14 -15.88 -4.66
N ALA A 262 -28.49 -16.61 -3.74
CA ALA A 262 -27.97 -17.95 -4.02
C ALA A 262 -29.06 -18.97 -4.22
N MET A 263 -28.79 -19.96 -5.09
CA MET A 263 -29.66 -21.13 -5.29
C MET A 263 -29.17 -22.28 -4.42
N ILE A 264 -29.96 -22.71 -3.46
CA ILE A 264 -29.60 -23.79 -2.52
C ILE A 264 -30.60 -24.97 -2.68
N VAL A 265 -30.18 -26.15 -2.26
CA VAL A 265 -31.03 -27.32 -2.15
C VAL A 265 -31.75 -27.29 -0.81
N VAL A 266 -33.08 -27.44 -0.84
CA VAL A 266 -33.93 -27.48 0.33
C VAL A 266 -34.72 -28.77 0.31
N ARG A 267 -34.88 -29.41 1.46
CA ARG A 267 -35.72 -30.60 1.65
C ARG A 267 -37.03 -30.23 2.34
N ASN A 268 -38.15 -30.54 1.72
CA ASN A 268 -39.46 -30.33 2.34
C ASN A 268 -39.62 -31.25 3.55
N ILE A 269 -40.01 -30.72 4.70
CA ILE A 269 -40.11 -31.45 5.96
C ILE A 269 -41.22 -32.53 5.86
N THR A 270 -42.34 -32.23 5.20
CA THR A 270 -43.49 -33.11 5.15
C THR A 270 -43.33 -34.24 4.13
N SER A 271 -42.82 -33.93 2.93
CA SER A 271 -42.74 -34.90 1.83
C SER A 271 -41.34 -35.54 1.68
N GLY A 272 -40.32 -35.04 2.35
CA GLY A 272 -38.92 -35.46 2.22
C GLY A 272 -38.28 -35.16 0.87
N ARG A 273 -39.05 -34.55 -0.07
CA ARG A 273 -38.53 -34.24 -1.43
C ARG A 273 -37.56 -33.07 -1.41
N LYS A 274 -36.48 -33.16 -2.20
CA LYS A 274 -35.50 -32.11 -2.38
C LYS A 274 -35.82 -31.27 -3.61
N PHE A 275 -35.65 -29.95 -3.51
CA PHE A 275 -35.85 -29.00 -4.60
C PHE A 275 -34.85 -27.84 -4.47
N ARG A 276 -34.65 -27.09 -5.53
CA ARG A 276 -33.84 -25.88 -5.53
C ARG A 276 -34.72 -24.68 -5.23
N ALA A 277 -34.19 -23.81 -4.35
CA ALA A 277 -34.82 -22.54 -4.00
C ALA A 277 -33.76 -21.42 -3.94
N ARG A 278 -34.20 -20.20 -4.22
CA ARG A 278 -33.37 -19.01 -4.08
C ARG A 278 -33.50 -18.46 -2.67
N VAL A 279 -32.37 -18.13 -2.06
CA VAL A 279 -32.36 -17.42 -0.78
C VAL A 279 -32.84 -15.98 -1.00
N GLU A 280 -33.88 -15.57 -0.32
CA GLU A 280 -34.48 -14.22 -0.40
C GLU A 280 -34.01 -13.35 0.78
N ASP A 281 -33.93 -13.95 1.97
CA ASP A 281 -33.53 -13.29 3.20
C ASP A 281 -33.08 -14.34 4.23
N LYS A 282 -32.71 -13.92 5.42
CA LYS A 282 -32.37 -14.82 6.52
C LYS A 282 -33.49 -15.80 6.77
N ASP A 283 -33.15 -17.10 6.72
CA ASP A 283 -34.08 -18.24 6.89
C ASP A 283 -35.27 -18.23 5.94
N LYS A 284 -35.23 -17.52 4.80
CA LYS A 284 -36.28 -17.46 3.80
C LYS A 284 -35.80 -17.80 2.41
N VAL A 285 -36.54 -18.68 1.74
CA VAL A 285 -36.19 -19.08 0.38
C VAL A 285 -37.45 -19.04 -0.50
N SER A 286 -37.27 -18.80 -1.80
CA SER A 286 -38.38 -18.85 -2.78
C SER A 286 -38.12 -19.91 -3.83
N VAL A 287 -39.17 -20.60 -4.25
CA VAL A 287 -39.14 -21.49 -5.41
C VAL A 287 -39.40 -20.65 -6.66
N VAL A 288 -38.44 -20.64 -7.57
CA VAL A 288 -38.53 -19.92 -8.85
C VAL A 288 -39.31 -20.83 -9.85
N PRO A 289 -40.50 -20.45 -10.28
CA PRO A 289 -41.22 -21.19 -11.30
C PRO A 289 -40.46 -21.15 -12.63
N GLY A 290 -40.14 -22.30 -13.24
CA GLY A 290 -39.47 -22.38 -14.55
C GLY A 290 -38.00 -22.80 -14.57
N VAL A 291 -37.29 -22.86 -13.43
CA VAL A 291 -36.06 -23.63 -13.34
C VAL A 291 -36.45 -25.08 -13.08
N ALA A 292 -36.32 -25.92 -14.10
CA ALA A 292 -36.75 -27.31 -14.10
C ALA A 292 -36.48 -27.97 -12.75
N THR A 293 -37.53 -28.42 -12.10
CA THR A 293 -37.47 -29.29 -10.94
C THR A 293 -36.87 -30.61 -11.41
N GLY A 294 -35.54 -30.65 -11.58
CA GLY A 294 -34.84 -31.91 -11.68
C GLY A 294 -35.02 -32.61 -10.35
N LEU A 295 -36.00 -33.45 -10.25
CA LEU A 295 -36.11 -34.46 -9.22
C LEU A 295 -34.76 -35.19 -9.18
N ILE A 296 -33.95 -34.92 -8.16
CA ILE A 296 -32.77 -35.73 -7.92
C ILE A 296 -33.30 -37.10 -7.54
N ALA A 297 -33.23 -38.02 -8.52
CA ALA A 297 -33.61 -39.41 -8.35
C ALA A 297 -32.83 -39.99 -7.15
N LYS A 298 -33.54 -40.67 -6.29
CA LYS A 298 -33.02 -41.50 -5.22
C LYS A 298 -32.10 -42.54 -5.87
N ASP A 299 -30.79 -42.45 -5.62
CA ASP A 299 -29.91 -43.57 -5.86
C ASP A 299 -30.28 -44.70 -4.93
N GLU A 300 -31.12 -45.59 -5.46
CA GLU A 300 -31.40 -46.89 -4.88
C GLU A 300 -30.26 -47.82 -5.31
N LYS A 301 -29.31 -48.04 -4.43
CA LYS A 301 -28.37 -49.16 -4.51
C LYS A 301 -28.70 -50.16 -3.43
N SER A 302 -29.15 -51.32 -3.91
CA SER A 302 -29.14 -52.62 -3.22
C SER A 302 -27.83 -52.94 -2.53
#